data_5ba4dd44330ee87a07a5379708dfb20f
#
_entry.id   5ba4dd44330ee87a07a5379708dfb20f
#
_cell.length_a   1.000
_cell.length_b   1.000
_cell.length_c   1.000
_cell.angle_alpha   90.00
_cell.angle_beta   90.00
_cell.angle_gamma   90.00
#
_symmetry.space_group_name_H-M   'P 1'
#
loop_
_entity.id
_entity.type
_entity.pdbx_description
1 polymer ?
#
loop_
_entity_poly.entity_id
_entity_poly.type
_entity_poly.pdbx_seq_one_letter_code
_entity_poly.pdbx_strand_id
1 'polypeptide(L)'
;MKQYFTGFFTALCLTSSIFIFMGSKNKNLGDITVSSISIYPGKRGGGFIKTYNDQGHQTAYFGTGENGVGLIGVHNSVGSQVAYLGAGAFGSGFLNTYNQAGMRTLYLGSGGQD
;
A
#
# COMPACT_ATOMS: atom_id res chain seq x y z
N MET A 1 -44.35 -28.77 -19.78
CA MET A 1 -42.87 -28.94 -19.82
C MET A 1 -42.11 -27.62 -19.90
N LYS A 2 -42.47 -26.67 -20.73
CA LYS A 2 -41.75 -25.38 -20.86
C LYS A 2 -41.65 -24.57 -19.56
N GLN A 3 -42.69 -24.55 -18.73
CA GLN A 3 -42.72 -23.79 -17.48
C GLN A 3 -41.77 -24.38 -16.40
N TYR A 4 -41.64 -25.70 -16.33
CA TYR A 4 -40.70 -26.35 -15.40
C TYR A 4 -39.26 -26.08 -15.76
N PHE A 5 -38.96 -26.06 -17.06
CA PHE A 5 -37.61 -25.79 -17.55
C PHE A 5 -37.17 -24.34 -17.26
N THR A 6 -38.10 -23.38 -17.44
CA THR A 6 -37.83 -21.96 -17.12
C THR A 6 -37.62 -21.75 -15.62
N GLY A 7 -38.43 -22.36 -14.75
CA GLY A 7 -38.24 -22.28 -13.30
C GLY A 7 -36.94 -22.89 -12.82
N PHE A 8 -36.56 -24.04 -13.35
CA PHE A 8 -35.26 -24.69 -13.05
C PHE A 8 -34.06 -23.83 -13.45
N PHE A 9 -34.12 -23.25 -14.65
CA PHE A 9 -33.03 -22.40 -15.14
C PHE A 9 -32.89 -21.11 -14.31
N THR A 10 -34.01 -20.48 -13.95
CA THR A 10 -34.04 -19.29 -13.09
C THR A 10 -33.47 -19.58 -11.69
N ALA A 11 -33.83 -20.72 -11.09
CA ALA A 11 -33.32 -21.13 -9.80
C ALA A 11 -31.80 -21.40 -9.86
N LEU A 12 -31.32 -22.03 -10.94
CA LEU A 12 -29.89 -22.29 -11.14
C LEU A 12 -29.09 -20.98 -11.27
N CYS A 13 -29.61 -19.99 -12.02
CA CYS A 13 -28.97 -18.69 -12.17
C CYS A 13 -28.92 -17.91 -10.86
N LEU A 14 -30.00 -17.93 -10.06
CA LEU A 14 -30.07 -17.26 -8.77
C LEU A 14 -29.09 -17.87 -7.75
N THR A 15 -29.02 -19.20 -7.66
CA THR A 15 -28.07 -19.88 -6.77
C THR A 15 -26.64 -19.64 -7.18
N SER A 16 -26.30 -19.68 -8.48
CA SER A 16 -24.96 -19.40 -9.00
C SER A 16 -24.55 -17.95 -8.70
N SER A 17 -25.44 -16.98 -8.83
CA SER A 17 -25.19 -15.59 -8.50
C SER A 17 -24.85 -15.39 -7.02
N ILE A 18 -25.55 -16.08 -6.11
CA ILE A 18 -25.28 -16.02 -4.67
C ILE A 18 -23.87 -16.56 -4.37
N PHE A 19 -23.45 -17.67 -4.98
CA PHE A 19 -22.11 -18.24 -4.78
C PHE A 19 -21.02 -17.30 -5.30
N ILE A 20 -21.22 -16.64 -6.44
CA ILE A 20 -20.27 -15.67 -6.98
C ILE A 20 -20.12 -14.47 -6.05
N PHE A 21 -21.23 -13.94 -5.51
CA PHE A 21 -21.20 -12.81 -4.57
C PHE A 21 -20.62 -13.18 -3.20
N MET A 22 -20.85 -14.40 -2.70
CA MET A 22 -20.26 -14.87 -1.43
C MET A 22 -18.77 -15.15 -1.55
N GLY A 23 -18.29 -15.59 -2.73
CA GLY A 23 -16.85 -15.83 -2.98
C GLY A 23 -15.99 -14.58 -3.03
N SER A 24 -16.57 -13.38 -3.22
CA SER A 24 -15.82 -12.13 -3.34
C SER A 24 -15.43 -11.48 -2.00
N LYS A 25 -15.83 -12.05 -0.86
CA LYS A 25 -15.51 -11.53 0.49
C LYS A 25 -14.26 -12.13 1.13
N ASN A 26 -13.29 -12.57 0.35
CA ASN A 26 -11.99 -12.96 0.93
C ASN A 26 -11.23 -11.70 1.38
N LYS A 27 -11.35 -11.38 2.65
CA LYS A 27 -10.61 -10.28 3.31
C LYS A 27 -9.13 -10.60 3.51
N ASN A 28 -8.72 -11.85 3.36
CA ASN A 28 -7.33 -12.31 3.45
C ASN A 28 -6.97 -13.04 2.16
N LEU A 29 -6.17 -12.40 1.32
CA LEU A 29 -5.59 -13.02 0.12
C LEU A 29 -4.47 -14.02 0.44
N GLY A 30 -4.08 -14.15 1.72
CA GLY A 30 -2.96 -14.97 2.16
C GLY A 30 -1.62 -14.41 1.68
N ASP A 31 -0.61 -15.26 1.64
CA ASP A 31 0.72 -14.92 1.13
C ASP A 31 0.70 -14.80 -0.39
N ILE A 32 1.32 -13.75 -0.92
CA ILE A 32 1.48 -13.51 -2.35
C ILE A 32 2.87 -13.95 -2.75
N THR A 33 2.97 -15.05 -3.51
CA THR A 33 4.23 -15.54 -4.08
C THR A 33 4.25 -15.23 -5.58
N VAL A 34 5.10 -14.30 -5.99
CA VAL A 34 5.24 -13.86 -7.39
C VAL A 34 6.71 -13.66 -7.73
N SER A 35 7.07 -13.77 -9.01
CA SER A 35 8.44 -13.53 -9.48
C SER A 35 8.79 -12.03 -9.49
N SER A 36 7.82 -11.14 -9.63
CA SER A 36 8.02 -9.68 -9.61
C SER A 36 6.71 -8.95 -9.32
N ILE A 37 6.83 -7.75 -8.75
CA ILE A 37 5.71 -6.80 -8.56
C ILE A 37 6.14 -5.46 -9.17
N SER A 38 5.39 -4.99 -10.17
CA SER A 38 5.55 -3.66 -10.76
C SER A 38 4.38 -2.77 -10.34
N ILE A 39 4.66 -1.66 -9.70
CA ILE A 39 3.64 -0.74 -9.18
C ILE A 39 3.71 0.56 -9.97
N TYR A 40 2.69 0.78 -10.80
CA TYR A 40 2.57 1.95 -11.67
C TYR A 40 1.82 3.10 -10.96
N PRO A 41 2.02 4.35 -11.42
CA PRO A 41 1.31 5.48 -10.85
C PRO A 41 -0.20 5.35 -11.04
N GLY A 42 -0.93 5.63 -9.97
CA GLY A 42 -2.38 5.74 -9.99
C GLY A 42 -2.84 7.16 -10.35
N LYS A 43 -4.15 7.41 -10.30
CA LYS A 43 -4.76 8.72 -10.61
C LYS A 43 -4.29 9.87 -9.68
N ARG A 44 -3.67 9.56 -8.54
CA ARG A 44 -3.29 10.52 -7.49
C ARG A 44 -1.78 10.60 -7.24
N GLY A 45 -0.95 10.11 -8.15
CA GLY A 45 0.51 10.16 -7.99
C GLY A 45 1.19 8.81 -8.21
N GLY A 46 2.43 8.69 -7.79
CA GLY A 46 3.30 7.54 -8.02
C GLY A 46 2.84 6.26 -7.33
N GLY A 47 3.38 5.13 -7.77
CA GLY A 47 3.12 3.82 -7.16
C GLY A 47 3.75 3.70 -5.77
N PHE A 48 3.11 3.00 -4.85
CA PHE A 48 3.60 2.80 -3.49
C PHE A 48 3.06 1.54 -2.83
N ILE A 49 3.78 1.10 -1.79
CA ILE A 49 3.35 0.08 -0.83
C ILE A 49 3.23 0.74 0.54
N LYS A 50 2.16 0.49 1.26
CA LYS A 50 1.96 0.92 2.65
C LYS A 50 1.63 -0.28 3.52
N THR A 51 2.16 -0.27 4.74
CA THR A 51 1.76 -1.20 5.79
C THR A 51 1.11 -0.46 6.95
N TYR A 52 0.20 -1.12 7.64
CA TYR A 52 -0.54 -0.57 8.78
C TYR A 52 -0.51 -1.57 9.93
N ASN A 53 -0.52 -1.06 11.16
CA ASN A 53 -0.71 -1.89 12.34
C ASN A 53 -2.21 -2.16 12.58
N ASP A 54 -2.51 -2.97 13.59
CA ASP A 54 -3.87 -3.33 14.01
C ASP A 54 -4.71 -2.13 14.50
N GLN A 55 -4.06 -1.04 14.90
CA GLN A 55 -4.69 0.23 15.30
C GLN A 55 -4.97 1.17 14.10
N GLY A 56 -4.59 0.76 12.89
CA GLY A 56 -4.78 1.55 11.66
C GLY A 56 -3.73 2.63 11.41
N HIS A 57 -2.65 2.70 12.21
CA HIS A 57 -1.54 3.61 11.96
C HIS A 57 -0.61 3.07 10.88
N GLN A 58 -0.18 3.93 9.95
CA GLN A 58 0.81 3.56 8.96
C GLN A 58 2.15 3.26 9.64
N THR A 59 2.75 2.12 9.32
CA THR A 59 4.04 1.67 9.89
C THR A 59 5.18 1.77 8.88
N ALA A 60 4.92 1.57 7.58
CA ALA A 60 5.91 1.75 6.54
C ALA A 60 5.30 2.34 5.27
N TYR A 61 6.14 3.00 4.51
CA TYR A 61 5.88 3.48 3.15
C TYR A 61 7.09 3.16 2.28
N PHE A 62 6.86 2.58 1.13
CA PHE A 62 7.87 2.41 0.09
C PHE A 62 7.27 2.80 -1.25
N GLY A 63 7.85 3.80 -1.91
CA GLY A 63 7.28 4.23 -3.19
C GLY A 63 7.73 5.61 -3.64
N THR A 64 6.89 6.23 -4.44
CA THR A 64 7.13 7.54 -5.03
C THR A 64 6.50 8.65 -4.18
N GLY A 65 7.27 9.64 -3.78
CA GLY A 65 6.80 10.83 -3.08
C GLY A 65 6.15 11.87 -4.00
N GLU A 66 5.68 12.97 -3.41
CA GLU A 66 4.94 14.03 -4.12
C GLU A 66 5.71 14.66 -5.28
N ASN A 67 7.03 14.74 -5.17
CA ASN A 67 7.91 15.32 -6.20
C ASN A 67 8.43 14.29 -7.21
N GLY A 68 7.84 13.09 -7.29
CA GLY A 68 8.25 12.03 -8.18
C GLY A 68 9.53 11.29 -7.75
N VAL A 69 10.05 11.56 -6.56
CA VAL A 69 11.27 10.93 -6.03
C VAL A 69 10.95 9.65 -5.26
N GLY A 70 11.87 8.68 -5.30
CA GLY A 70 11.73 7.45 -4.53
C GLY A 70 12.03 7.68 -3.05
N LEU A 71 11.24 7.04 -2.16
CA LEU A 71 11.46 7.11 -0.72
C LEU A 71 11.02 5.84 0.01
N ILE A 72 11.66 5.62 1.17
CA ILE A 72 11.25 4.66 2.19
C ILE A 72 11.01 5.43 3.49
N GLY A 73 9.83 5.31 4.05
CA GLY A 73 9.46 5.89 5.33
C GLY A 73 9.14 4.81 6.35
N VAL A 74 9.68 4.94 7.56
CA VAL A 74 9.36 4.06 8.70
C VAL A 74 8.69 4.89 9.78
N HIS A 75 7.62 4.38 10.34
CA HIS A 75 6.82 5.04 11.37
C HIS A 75 6.75 4.17 12.62
N ASN A 76 6.61 4.81 13.77
CA ASN A 76 6.40 4.10 15.04
C ASN A 76 4.93 3.61 15.16
N SER A 77 4.62 2.96 16.28
CA SER A 77 3.30 2.38 16.54
C SER A 77 2.15 3.40 16.59
N VAL A 78 2.45 4.69 16.78
CA VAL A 78 1.46 5.77 16.79
C VAL A 78 1.43 6.59 15.48
N GLY A 79 2.13 6.11 14.44
CA GLY A 79 2.12 6.71 13.12
C GLY A 79 3.09 7.88 12.90
N SER A 80 3.96 8.20 13.87
CA SER A 80 4.98 9.24 13.70
C SER A 80 6.18 8.70 12.93
N GLN A 81 6.67 9.46 11.93
CA GLN A 81 7.82 9.04 11.14
C GLN A 81 9.10 9.06 12.00
N VAL A 82 9.83 7.95 12.02
CA VAL A 82 11.07 7.78 12.79
C VAL A 82 12.30 7.56 11.89
N ALA A 83 12.11 7.18 10.63
CA ALA A 83 13.18 7.12 9.66
C ALA A 83 12.69 7.46 8.26
N TYR A 84 13.57 8.06 7.46
CA TYR A 84 13.34 8.41 6.06
C TYR A 84 14.62 8.14 5.27
N LEU A 85 14.51 7.36 4.21
CA LEU A 85 15.54 7.17 3.19
C LEU A 85 14.95 7.56 1.84
N GLY A 86 15.57 8.48 1.14
CA GLY A 86 15.03 8.91 -0.15
C GLY A 86 15.88 9.96 -0.83
N ALA A 87 15.37 10.50 -1.92
CA ALA A 87 15.97 11.62 -2.61
C ALA A 87 15.37 12.95 -2.15
N GLY A 88 16.22 13.95 -2.00
CA GLY A 88 15.84 15.33 -1.75
C GLY A 88 15.43 16.08 -3.03
N ALA A 89 15.02 17.33 -2.87
CA ALA A 89 14.55 18.20 -3.96
C ALA A 89 15.58 18.38 -5.10
N PHE A 90 16.87 18.27 -4.79
CA PHE A 90 17.96 18.41 -5.75
C PHE A 90 18.52 17.06 -6.26
N GLY A 91 17.79 15.96 -6.05
CA GLY A 91 18.17 14.63 -6.53
C GLY A 91 19.23 13.89 -5.71
N SER A 92 19.74 14.50 -4.62
CA SER A 92 20.68 13.85 -3.71
C SER A 92 19.99 12.89 -2.77
N GLY A 93 20.55 11.69 -2.57
CA GLY A 93 20.06 10.72 -1.61
C GLY A 93 20.44 11.07 -0.18
N PHE A 94 19.53 10.83 0.79
CA PHE A 94 19.82 11.00 2.21
C PHE A 94 19.04 10.03 3.09
N LEU A 95 19.58 9.80 4.29
CA LEU A 95 18.92 9.06 5.37
C LEU A 95 18.78 9.98 6.58
N ASN A 96 17.56 10.08 7.10
CA ASN A 96 17.27 10.74 8.36
C ASN A 96 16.70 9.77 9.37
N THR A 97 17.04 9.95 10.66
CA THR A 97 16.28 9.36 11.76
C THR A 97 15.79 10.46 12.71
N TYR A 98 14.69 10.17 13.41
CA TYR A 98 14.02 11.11 14.30
C TYR A 98 13.71 10.43 15.64
N ASN A 99 13.79 11.20 16.72
CA ASN A 99 13.32 10.74 18.03
C ASN A 99 11.79 10.88 18.17
N GLN A 100 11.25 10.46 19.28
CA GLN A 100 9.81 10.52 19.58
C GLN A 100 9.24 11.95 19.56
N ALA A 101 10.07 12.97 19.83
CA ALA A 101 9.69 14.38 19.77
C ALA A 101 9.74 14.97 18.34
N GLY A 102 10.06 14.15 17.33
CA GLY A 102 10.18 14.57 15.93
C GLY A 102 11.49 15.31 15.60
N MET A 103 12.44 15.37 16.54
CA MET A 103 13.76 15.96 16.30
C MET A 103 14.65 15.01 15.54
N ARG A 104 15.34 15.51 14.52
CA ARG A 104 16.31 14.72 13.73
C ARG A 104 17.51 14.34 14.61
N THR A 105 17.80 13.04 14.66
CA THR A 105 18.92 12.48 15.45
C THR A 105 20.09 12.04 14.58
N LEU A 106 19.85 11.75 13.30
CA LEU A 106 20.88 11.38 12.33
C LEU A 106 20.57 12.00 10.98
N TYR A 107 21.59 12.45 10.30
CA TYR A 107 21.58 12.79 8.88
C TYR A 107 22.78 12.16 8.19
N LEU A 108 22.53 11.37 7.15
CA LEU A 108 23.54 10.86 6.23
C LEU A 108 23.13 11.24 4.82
N GLY A 109 23.94 12.03 4.14
CA GLY A 109 23.69 12.45 2.77
C GLY A 109 24.85 13.27 2.24
N SER A 110 24.91 13.48 0.94
CA SER A 110 25.84 14.44 0.36
C SER A 110 25.41 15.83 0.81
N GLY A 111 26.30 16.56 1.52
CA GLY A 111 26.03 17.91 2.03
C GLY A 111 25.87 18.93 0.90
N GLY A 112 24.74 18.85 0.18
CA GLY A 112 24.21 19.96 -0.57
C GLY A 112 23.51 20.88 0.44
N GLN A 113 23.85 22.13 0.46
CA GLN A 113 23.21 23.11 1.31
C GLN A 113 21.72 23.17 0.97
N ASP A 114 20.93 22.72 1.89
CA ASP A 114 19.47 22.94 1.93
C ASP A 114 19.18 24.28 2.62
#